data_231427d9280b863611c8f2ad0d76dfee
#
_entry.id   231427d9280b863611c8f2ad0d76dfee
#
_cell.length_a   1.000
_cell.length_b   1.000
_cell.length_c   1.000
_cell.angle_alpha   90.00
_cell.angle_beta   90.00
_cell.angle_gamma   90.00
#
_symmetry.space_group_name_H-M   'P 1'
#
loop_
_entity.id
_entity.type
_entity.pdbx_description
1 polymer ?
#
loop_
_entity_poly.entity_id
_entity_poly.type
_entity_poly.pdbx_seq_one_letter_code
_entity_poly.pdbx_strand_id
1 'polypeptide(L)'
;MADTVIMRRAMKGGPVNWNELAGAINYYREEFGHTLPVSVNRFKRRVNEFKAQGYESLISRKFRNQNRRKVTYGIADLIRGLGAMTEHPYDTVVAEMYNRFVTGDLEVYDPETGEVFNPDDFTDKSGNPVVLSKGTIANYLKQPKTRALLAQVHQTQWDFNNSQRPYHLRRSPNYAFSKISADDRDLPRPMHDGSYVHAYYVSDVASGAVVGYAYNRKKDKDLFLDCMRNMFQTLDRNGWYMPAQIEVEHHLVNKFTDGLMQAGVVFPLIRWCNPGNSREKRQEHVNRAKKYGVEKRSQQNIGRWYAALEANRPKVEKVYDELNNTYKVPTYSYDQLVADDIAAINEYNSQMHPNQKKFPGMTRWDVLCRCQNPDLAPWDKAVLYRFIGEHTETSVKQNAYLTVQYNQYRLSSPEIISKLEPRNYKVDAYWLPDADGNIGEVYVYQNGRLIDTCRMVARYNEATAEQTDADREAYTEQAKYVAQFDSMVRKNKIHRLGVTRQEVVTAIREAEAVPVEITVPEADTDYSEYMNVAGVQADAVNRI
;
A
#
# COMPACT_ATOMS: atom_id res chain seq x y z
N MET A 1 12.95 32.46 37.15
CA MET A 1 14.11 33.35 37.00
C MET A 1 13.91 34.65 37.81
N ALA A 2 12.83 35.41 37.64
CA ALA A 2 12.53 36.62 38.45
C ALA A 2 12.50 36.33 39.95
N ASP A 3 11.79 35.30 40.40
CA ASP A 3 11.70 34.91 41.83
C ASP A 3 13.08 34.57 42.39
N THR A 4 13.96 33.94 41.62
CA THR A 4 15.33 33.57 42.04
C THR A 4 16.22 34.81 42.22
N VAL A 5 16.14 35.77 41.32
CA VAL A 5 16.94 37.01 41.40
C VAL A 5 16.53 37.84 42.60
N ILE A 6 15.22 37.97 42.82
CA ILE A 6 14.67 38.73 43.97
C ILE A 6 15.03 38.06 45.29
N MET A 7 14.90 36.74 45.40
CA MET A 7 15.28 35.96 46.56
C MET A 7 16.79 36.05 46.88
N ARG A 8 17.66 35.97 45.86
CA ARG A 8 19.11 36.15 46.03
C ARG A 8 19.47 37.55 46.52
N ARG A 9 18.78 38.60 46.05
CA ARG A 9 19.01 39.98 46.52
C ARG A 9 18.62 40.15 47.98
N ALA A 10 17.49 39.56 48.42
CA ALA A 10 17.07 39.54 49.80
C ALA A 10 17.98 38.75 50.75
N MET A 11 18.78 37.81 50.21
CA MET A 11 19.72 36.97 50.99
C MET A 11 21.10 37.58 51.21
N LYS A 12 21.47 38.69 50.53
CA LYS A 12 22.84 39.26 50.59
C LYS A 12 23.20 39.99 51.89
N GLY A 13 22.37 40.01 52.90
CA GLY A 13 22.65 40.61 54.21
C GLY A 13 22.49 42.14 54.24
N GLY A 14 22.20 42.68 55.41
CA GLY A 14 21.90 44.10 55.62
C GLY A 14 20.41 44.34 55.96
N PRO A 15 20.05 45.51 56.49
CA PRO A 15 18.65 45.82 56.75
C PRO A 15 17.84 45.86 55.47
N VAL A 16 16.87 44.98 55.36
CA VAL A 16 15.99 44.88 54.19
C VAL A 16 14.74 45.74 54.42
N ASN A 17 14.54 46.74 53.58
CA ASN A 17 13.25 47.47 53.54
C ASN A 17 12.20 46.60 52.81
N TRP A 18 11.42 45.84 53.58
CA TRP A 18 10.45 44.88 53.06
C TRP A 18 9.32 45.52 52.26
N ASN A 19 8.93 46.76 52.61
CA ASN A 19 7.87 47.47 51.89
C ASN A 19 8.34 47.87 50.47
N GLU A 20 9.54 48.41 50.37
CA GLU A 20 10.16 48.80 49.09
C GLU A 20 10.39 47.57 48.21
N LEU A 21 10.91 46.48 48.79
CA LEU A 21 11.16 45.23 48.05
C LEU A 21 9.87 44.61 47.57
N ALA A 22 8.79 44.60 48.38
CA ALA A 22 7.48 44.11 47.95
C ALA A 22 6.84 44.99 46.87
N GLY A 23 7.06 46.28 46.91
CA GLY A 23 6.61 47.23 45.89
C GLY A 23 7.31 46.96 44.55
N ALA A 24 8.64 46.81 44.57
CA ALA A 24 9.41 46.48 43.37
C ALA A 24 9.00 45.13 42.73
N ILE A 25 8.73 44.12 43.57
CA ILE A 25 8.24 42.81 43.11
C ILE A 25 6.89 42.90 42.46
N ASN A 26 5.97 43.65 43.05
CA ASN A 26 4.62 43.82 42.49
C ASN A 26 4.66 44.58 41.16
N TYR A 27 5.58 45.57 41.03
CA TYR A 27 5.82 46.28 39.76
C TYR A 27 6.24 45.34 38.64
N TYR A 28 7.18 44.42 38.90
CA TYR A 28 7.67 43.48 37.90
C TYR A 28 6.78 42.23 37.69
N ARG A 29 5.60 42.16 38.36
CA ARG A 29 4.72 41.00 38.25
C ARG A 29 4.21 40.77 36.84
N GLU A 30 3.81 41.82 36.15
CA GLU A 30 3.29 41.75 34.78
C GLU A 30 4.40 41.42 33.81
N GLU A 31 5.56 42.02 33.98
CA GLU A 31 6.71 41.83 33.11
C GLU A 31 7.28 40.41 33.18
N PHE A 32 7.42 39.85 34.37
CA PHE A 32 8.07 38.55 34.58
C PHE A 32 7.11 37.41 34.93
N GLY A 33 5.80 37.64 34.99
CA GLY A 33 4.76 36.65 35.23
C GLY A 33 4.95 35.81 36.50
N HIS A 34 5.60 36.37 37.56
CA HIS A 34 5.87 35.61 38.77
C HIS A 34 4.62 35.46 39.68
N THR A 35 4.61 34.43 40.54
CA THR A 35 3.54 34.08 41.45
C THR A 35 3.81 34.38 42.93
N LEU A 36 4.81 35.25 43.23
CA LEU A 36 5.14 35.63 44.60
C LEU A 36 3.97 36.36 45.28
N PRO A 37 3.80 36.22 46.62
CA PRO A 37 2.72 36.88 47.35
C PRO A 37 2.76 38.42 47.24
N VAL A 38 1.62 39.04 47.02
CA VAL A 38 1.47 40.50 46.98
C VAL A 38 1.65 41.15 48.37
N SER A 39 1.21 40.46 49.41
CA SER A 39 1.30 40.99 50.80
C SER A 39 2.74 40.91 51.34
N VAL A 40 3.23 42.01 51.88
CA VAL A 40 4.59 42.14 52.48
C VAL A 40 4.86 41.03 53.53
N ASN A 41 3.93 40.78 54.42
CA ASN A 41 4.11 39.74 55.46
C ASN A 41 4.21 38.32 54.85
N ARG A 42 3.38 38.01 53.87
CA ARG A 42 3.44 36.71 53.16
C ARG A 42 4.69 36.60 52.34
N PHE A 43 5.13 37.69 51.72
CA PHE A 43 6.37 37.72 50.95
C PHE A 43 7.60 37.50 51.87
N LYS A 44 7.69 38.24 53.00
CA LYS A 44 8.74 38.05 54.02
C LYS A 44 8.81 36.60 54.51
N ARG A 45 7.66 36.02 54.81
CA ARG A 45 7.60 34.60 55.20
C ARG A 45 8.16 33.69 54.10
N ARG A 46 7.79 33.94 52.83
CA ARG A 46 8.27 33.16 51.70
C ARG A 46 9.78 33.26 51.51
N VAL A 47 10.37 34.43 51.69
CA VAL A 47 11.83 34.64 51.65
C VAL A 47 12.50 33.88 52.79
N ASN A 48 11.97 33.88 53.99
CA ASN A 48 12.52 33.16 55.12
C ASN A 48 12.42 31.63 54.92
N GLU A 49 11.32 31.12 54.37
CA GLU A 49 11.15 29.73 53.95
C GLU A 49 12.21 29.35 52.92
N PHE A 50 12.46 30.21 51.92
CA PHE A 50 13.50 29.98 50.92
C PHE A 50 14.89 30.00 51.51
N LYS A 51 15.21 30.87 52.46
CA LYS A 51 16.50 30.87 53.17
C LYS A 51 16.75 29.57 53.95
N ALA A 52 15.68 29.01 54.53
CA ALA A 52 15.76 27.79 55.33
C ALA A 52 15.80 26.49 54.48
N GLN A 53 15.03 26.42 53.40
CA GLN A 53 14.75 25.21 52.65
C GLN A 53 15.26 25.25 51.18
N GLY A 54 15.80 26.39 50.71
CA GLY A 54 16.27 26.54 49.35
C GLY A 54 15.12 26.44 48.34
N TYR A 55 15.44 25.87 47.18
CA TYR A 55 14.49 25.72 46.05
C TYR A 55 13.30 24.83 46.34
N GLU A 56 13.41 23.90 47.29
CA GLU A 56 12.28 23.03 47.68
C GLU A 56 11.10 23.84 48.24
N SER A 57 11.35 24.97 48.91
CA SER A 57 10.32 25.86 49.41
C SER A 57 9.46 26.46 48.28
N LEU A 58 9.98 26.56 47.03
CA LEU A 58 9.24 27.12 45.89
C LEU A 58 8.30 26.09 45.26
N ILE A 59 8.47 24.82 45.58
CA ILE A 59 7.57 23.77 45.13
C ILE A 59 6.27 23.84 45.91
N SER A 60 5.15 23.91 45.21
CA SER A 60 3.82 23.93 45.87
C SER A 60 3.65 22.64 46.68
N ARG A 61 3.29 22.75 47.95
CA ARG A 61 2.91 21.61 48.81
C ARG A 61 1.72 20.80 48.27
N LYS A 62 1.01 21.36 47.27
CA LYS A 62 -0.04 20.66 46.54
C LYS A 62 0.51 19.79 45.40
N PHE A 63 1.77 20.01 45.01
CA PHE A 63 2.45 19.22 43.97
C PHE A 63 2.72 17.81 44.50
N ARG A 64 2.23 16.79 43.78
CA ARG A 64 2.28 15.37 44.16
C ARG A 64 1.63 15.02 45.53
N ASN A 65 0.74 15.83 46.08
CA ASN A 65 0.02 15.46 47.27
C ASN A 65 -1.04 14.40 46.99
N GLN A 66 -0.63 13.12 47.08
CA GLN A 66 -1.49 11.94 46.87
C GLN A 66 -2.40 11.65 48.07
N ASN A 67 -2.10 12.20 49.27
CA ASN A 67 -2.84 11.93 50.51
C ASN A 67 -4.26 12.47 50.52
N ARG A 68 -4.65 13.34 49.59
CA ARG A 68 -6.01 13.86 49.41
C ARG A 68 -6.75 13.28 48.21
N ARG A 69 -6.14 12.37 47.49
CA ARG A 69 -6.84 11.70 46.38
C ARG A 69 -7.80 10.67 46.95
N LYS A 70 -9.09 10.91 46.79
CA LYS A 70 -10.12 9.91 47.09
C LYS A 70 -10.10 8.76 46.07
N VAL A 71 -9.72 9.03 44.83
CA VAL A 71 -9.70 8.06 43.77
C VAL A 71 -8.31 7.41 43.68
N THR A 72 -8.22 6.16 44.08
CA THR A 72 -7.06 5.30 43.93
C THR A 72 -6.97 4.79 42.48
N TYR A 73 -5.88 4.05 42.15
CA TYR A 73 -5.78 3.41 40.83
C TYR A 73 -6.88 2.36 40.62
N GLY A 74 -7.16 1.50 41.61
CA GLY A 74 -8.25 0.53 41.56
C GLY A 74 -9.61 1.16 41.33
N ILE A 75 -9.92 2.25 42.04
CA ILE A 75 -11.15 3.00 41.84
C ILE A 75 -11.24 3.57 40.41
N ALA A 76 -10.14 4.11 39.90
CA ALA A 76 -10.11 4.63 38.53
C ALA A 76 -10.26 3.52 37.47
N ASP A 77 -9.72 2.32 37.74
CA ASP A 77 -9.89 1.16 36.86
C ASP A 77 -11.32 0.64 36.88
N LEU A 78 -11.93 0.54 38.07
CA LEU A 78 -13.33 0.15 38.21
C LEU A 78 -14.27 1.14 37.48
N ILE A 79 -14.06 2.45 37.63
CA ILE A 79 -14.84 3.47 36.89
C ILE A 79 -14.69 3.27 35.36
N ARG A 80 -13.48 2.98 34.87
CA ARG A 80 -13.23 2.70 33.45
C ARG A 80 -13.92 1.43 32.98
N GLY A 81 -13.84 0.36 33.76
CA GLY A 81 -14.50 -0.90 33.49
C GLY A 81 -16.02 -0.76 33.39
N LEU A 82 -16.64 -0.09 34.37
CA LEU A 82 -18.07 0.24 34.33
C LEU A 82 -18.43 1.12 33.13
N GLY A 83 -17.56 2.05 32.75
CA GLY A 83 -17.75 2.88 31.57
C GLY A 83 -17.58 2.10 30.24
N ALA A 84 -16.89 0.96 30.26
CA ALA A 84 -16.62 0.11 29.08
C ALA A 84 -17.69 -0.96 28.84
N MET A 85 -18.74 -1.03 29.64
CA MET A 85 -19.84 -2.00 29.46
C MET A 85 -20.47 -1.91 28.07
N THR A 86 -20.95 -3.04 27.57
CA THR A 86 -21.53 -3.16 26.21
C THR A 86 -22.77 -2.30 26.00
N GLU A 87 -23.50 -1.98 27.06
CA GLU A 87 -24.71 -1.15 27.05
C GLU A 87 -24.44 0.33 26.88
N HIS A 88 -23.17 0.77 26.83
CA HIS A 88 -22.75 2.17 26.69
C HIS A 88 -23.39 3.11 27.73
N PRO A 89 -23.21 2.86 29.04
CA PRO A 89 -23.88 3.63 30.06
C PRO A 89 -23.46 5.10 30.05
N TYR A 90 -24.42 6.00 30.31
CA TYR A 90 -24.13 7.42 30.54
C TYR A 90 -23.27 7.63 31.78
N ASP A 91 -22.47 8.70 31.82
CA ASP A 91 -21.64 9.05 32.98
C ASP A 91 -22.41 9.05 34.31
N THR A 92 -23.69 9.42 34.27
CA THR A 92 -24.59 9.43 35.44
C THR A 92 -24.95 8.05 35.93
N VAL A 93 -25.13 7.10 35.00
CA VAL A 93 -25.44 5.70 35.32
C VAL A 93 -24.18 5.00 35.85
N VAL A 94 -23.01 5.28 35.27
CA VAL A 94 -21.72 4.76 35.80
C VAL A 94 -21.52 5.26 37.23
N ALA A 95 -21.86 6.53 37.53
CA ALA A 95 -21.75 7.07 38.87
C ALA A 95 -22.71 6.41 39.86
N GLU A 96 -23.90 6.07 39.42
CA GLU A 96 -24.88 5.33 40.24
C GLU A 96 -24.40 3.92 40.51
N MET A 97 -23.99 3.17 39.47
CA MET A 97 -23.46 1.81 39.58
C MET A 97 -22.25 1.74 40.52
N TYR A 98 -21.27 2.65 40.35
CA TYR A 98 -20.11 2.75 41.22
C TYR A 98 -20.49 2.95 42.70
N ASN A 99 -21.36 3.91 42.97
CA ASN A 99 -21.73 4.22 44.34
C ASN A 99 -22.55 3.07 44.99
N ARG A 100 -23.45 2.42 44.23
CA ARG A 100 -24.18 1.23 44.71
C ARG A 100 -23.28 0.04 44.98
N PHE A 101 -22.24 -0.13 44.15
CA PHE A 101 -21.23 -1.16 44.35
C PHE A 101 -20.46 -0.94 45.67
N VAL A 102 -19.91 0.24 45.90
CA VAL A 102 -19.13 0.50 47.11
C VAL A 102 -19.97 0.51 48.39
N THR A 103 -21.31 0.70 48.30
CA THR A 103 -22.23 0.55 49.42
C THR A 103 -22.77 -0.87 49.62
N GLY A 104 -22.40 -1.80 48.74
CA GLY A 104 -22.82 -3.21 48.79
C GLY A 104 -24.20 -3.49 48.20
N ASP A 105 -24.82 -2.52 47.50
CA ASP A 105 -26.14 -2.66 46.88
C ASP A 105 -26.10 -3.20 45.46
N LEU A 106 -24.89 -3.36 44.90
CA LEU A 106 -24.65 -3.89 43.53
C LEU A 106 -23.40 -4.77 43.54
N GLU A 107 -23.49 -5.92 42.89
CA GLU A 107 -22.34 -6.79 42.61
C GLU A 107 -21.74 -6.44 41.28
N VAL A 108 -20.39 -6.37 41.19
CA VAL A 108 -19.65 -6.14 39.97
C VAL A 108 -18.66 -7.28 39.77
N TYR A 109 -18.62 -7.84 38.57
CA TYR A 109 -17.73 -8.95 38.20
C TYR A 109 -17.05 -8.69 36.85
N ASP A 110 -15.92 -9.33 36.65
CA ASP A 110 -15.24 -9.35 35.35
C ASP A 110 -15.84 -10.46 34.48
N PRO A 111 -16.46 -10.17 33.33
CA PRO A 111 -17.09 -11.16 32.48
C PRO A 111 -16.09 -12.12 31.80
N GLU A 112 -14.81 -11.77 31.70
CA GLU A 112 -13.78 -12.62 31.09
C GLU A 112 -13.22 -13.65 32.08
N THR A 113 -12.98 -13.23 33.32
CA THR A 113 -12.39 -14.08 34.35
C THR A 113 -13.41 -14.71 35.29
N GLY A 114 -14.61 -14.12 35.40
CA GLY A 114 -15.63 -14.46 36.38
C GLY A 114 -15.31 -13.97 37.80
N GLU A 115 -14.27 -13.18 37.99
CA GLU A 115 -13.86 -12.65 39.28
C GLU A 115 -14.86 -11.59 39.75
N VAL A 116 -15.34 -11.74 41.00
CA VAL A 116 -16.23 -10.77 41.64
C VAL A 116 -15.42 -9.78 42.44
N PHE A 117 -15.62 -8.49 42.21
CA PHE A 117 -14.95 -7.42 42.94
C PHE A 117 -15.50 -7.33 44.36
N ASN A 118 -14.58 -7.17 45.33
CA ASN A 118 -14.96 -6.97 46.74
C ASN A 118 -15.11 -5.47 47.06
N PRO A 119 -16.30 -4.98 47.50
CA PRO A 119 -16.49 -3.59 47.91
C PRO A 119 -15.53 -3.11 49.01
N ASP A 120 -15.07 -3.98 49.90
CA ASP A 120 -14.15 -3.64 50.98
C ASP A 120 -12.81 -3.12 50.50
N ASP A 121 -12.35 -3.49 49.27
CA ASP A 121 -11.13 -2.99 48.66
C ASP A 121 -11.24 -1.50 48.24
N PHE A 122 -12.44 -0.96 48.21
CA PHE A 122 -12.75 0.42 47.80
C PHE A 122 -13.15 1.33 48.95
N THR A 123 -12.56 1.10 50.12
CA THR A 123 -12.78 1.90 51.33
C THR A 123 -11.68 2.95 51.56
N ASP A 124 -11.96 3.93 52.39
CA ASP A 124 -10.98 4.93 52.84
C ASP A 124 -10.11 4.32 53.97
N LYS A 125 -9.15 5.12 54.45
CA LYS A 125 -8.26 4.73 55.57
C LYS A 125 -8.98 4.43 56.89
N SER A 126 -10.25 4.83 57.01
CA SER A 126 -11.11 4.62 58.19
C SER A 126 -12.11 3.47 57.96
N GLY A 127 -12.01 2.75 56.83
CA GLY A 127 -12.90 1.64 56.51
C GLY A 127 -14.25 2.07 55.93
N ASN A 128 -14.45 3.37 55.63
CA ASN A 128 -15.73 3.81 55.05
C ASN A 128 -15.72 3.70 53.53
N PRO A 129 -16.84 3.34 52.89
CA PRO A 129 -16.96 3.31 51.43
C PRO A 129 -16.58 4.66 50.80
N VAL A 130 -15.78 4.61 49.74
CA VAL A 130 -15.37 5.83 49.01
C VAL A 130 -16.44 6.25 48.03
N VAL A 131 -17.47 6.92 48.52
CA VAL A 131 -18.54 7.48 47.69
C VAL A 131 -18.02 8.68 46.91
N LEU A 132 -18.30 8.70 45.60
CA LEU A 132 -17.85 9.75 44.68
C LEU A 132 -19.01 10.54 44.09
N SER A 133 -18.79 11.84 43.88
CA SER A 133 -19.78 12.67 43.20
C SER A 133 -19.85 12.31 41.70
N LYS A 134 -21.04 12.50 41.08
CA LYS A 134 -21.25 12.33 39.62
C LYS A 134 -20.22 13.15 38.82
N GLY A 135 -19.88 14.37 39.25
CA GLY A 135 -18.88 15.20 38.59
C GLY A 135 -17.47 14.63 38.68
N THR A 136 -17.10 13.94 39.77
CA THR A 136 -15.79 13.28 39.90
C THR A 136 -15.68 12.14 38.89
N ILE A 137 -16.67 11.28 38.84
CA ILE A 137 -16.70 10.12 37.93
C ILE A 137 -16.69 10.58 36.46
N ALA A 138 -17.54 11.54 36.11
CA ALA A 138 -17.57 12.12 34.77
C ALA A 138 -16.21 12.73 34.37
N ASN A 139 -15.51 13.39 35.31
CA ASN A 139 -14.18 13.92 35.03
C ASN A 139 -13.15 12.81 34.74
N TYR A 140 -13.24 11.65 35.40
CA TYR A 140 -12.36 10.49 35.10
C TYR A 140 -12.68 9.85 33.76
N LEU A 141 -13.95 9.67 33.42
CA LEU A 141 -14.40 9.15 32.14
C LEU A 141 -14.01 10.07 30.97
N LYS A 142 -14.05 11.39 31.20
CA LYS A 142 -13.71 12.41 30.18
C LYS A 142 -12.21 12.72 30.08
N GLN A 143 -11.36 12.13 30.90
CA GLN A 143 -9.92 12.28 30.71
C GLN A 143 -9.51 11.83 29.32
N PRO A 144 -8.62 12.55 28.60
CA PRO A 144 -8.27 12.24 27.23
C PRO A 144 -7.83 10.78 27.01
N LYS A 145 -7.03 10.22 27.92
CA LYS A 145 -6.60 8.82 27.87
C LYS A 145 -7.78 7.85 28.01
N THR A 146 -8.63 8.05 29.03
CA THR A 146 -9.81 7.21 29.28
C THR A 146 -10.79 7.28 28.11
N ARG A 147 -11.02 8.47 27.57
CA ARG A 147 -11.90 8.67 26.41
C ARG A 147 -11.39 7.89 25.17
N ALA A 148 -10.09 7.87 24.93
CA ALA A 148 -9.52 7.11 23.83
C ALA A 148 -9.68 5.60 24.05
N LEU A 149 -9.50 5.10 25.27
CA LEU A 149 -9.69 3.68 25.62
C LEU A 149 -11.16 3.26 25.47
N LEU A 150 -12.10 4.06 26.01
CA LEU A 150 -13.53 3.79 25.85
C LEU A 150 -13.98 3.84 24.39
N ALA A 151 -13.42 4.76 23.60
CA ALA A 151 -13.71 4.83 22.18
C ALA A 151 -13.24 3.57 21.44
N GLN A 152 -12.13 2.95 21.87
CA GLN A 152 -11.66 1.69 21.28
C GLN A 152 -12.63 0.52 21.54
N VAL A 153 -13.28 0.49 22.70
CA VAL A 153 -14.25 -0.55 23.08
C VAL A 153 -15.61 -0.31 22.41
N HIS A 154 -16.07 0.94 22.39
CA HIS A 154 -17.44 1.28 21.98
C HIS A 154 -17.61 1.59 20.50
N GLN A 155 -16.54 1.95 19.81
CA GLN A 155 -16.59 2.31 18.40
C GLN A 155 -16.21 1.13 17.51
N THR A 156 -16.72 1.15 16.28
CA THR A 156 -16.18 0.24 15.26
C THR A 156 -14.71 0.57 15.01
N GLN A 157 -13.93 -0.41 14.56
CA GLN A 157 -12.52 -0.19 14.21
C GLN A 157 -12.35 0.95 13.20
N TRP A 158 -13.30 1.12 12.29
CA TRP A 158 -13.31 2.20 11.31
C TRP A 158 -13.50 3.57 11.97
N ASP A 159 -14.51 3.70 12.87
CA ASP A 159 -14.79 4.95 13.58
C ASP A 159 -13.64 5.33 14.50
N PHE A 160 -13.08 4.36 15.22
CA PHE A 160 -11.92 4.57 16.08
C PHE A 160 -10.70 5.06 15.30
N ASN A 161 -10.38 4.41 14.17
CA ASN A 161 -9.28 4.82 13.30
C ASN A 161 -9.47 6.24 12.75
N ASN A 162 -10.71 6.63 12.46
CA ASN A 162 -11.00 7.95 11.89
C ASN A 162 -11.09 9.07 12.94
N SER A 163 -11.53 8.79 14.17
CA SER A 163 -11.79 9.81 15.19
C SER A 163 -10.70 9.93 16.25
N GLN A 164 -10.04 8.82 16.63
CA GLN A 164 -9.14 8.77 17.77
C GLN A 164 -7.68 8.52 17.41
N ARG A 165 -7.44 7.62 16.40
CA ARG A 165 -6.09 7.22 16.05
C ARG A 165 -5.32 8.36 15.37
N PRO A 166 -4.10 8.68 15.84
CA PRO A 166 -3.21 9.61 15.15
C PRO A 166 -2.90 9.14 13.72
N TYR A 167 -2.72 10.05 12.80
CA TYR A 167 -2.38 9.76 11.40
C TYR A 167 -1.06 10.37 11.00
N HIS A 168 -0.43 9.80 9.98
CA HIS A 168 0.81 10.32 9.44
C HIS A 168 0.55 11.58 8.60
N LEU A 169 1.26 12.67 8.90
CA LEU A 169 1.26 13.86 8.06
C LEU A 169 2.09 13.59 6.80
N ARG A 170 1.43 13.49 5.66
CA ARG A 170 2.05 13.15 4.37
C ARG A 170 1.98 14.33 3.41
N ARG A 171 3.07 14.55 2.67
CA ARG A 171 3.08 15.43 1.49
C ARG A 171 2.79 14.59 0.25
N SER A 172 2.08 15.18 -0.72
CA SER A 172 1.97 14.58 -2.05
C SER A 172 3.35 14.58 -2.73
N PRO A 173 3.62 13.58 -3.59
CA PRO A 173 4.84 13.56 -4.40
C PRO A 173 5.02 14.86 -5.18
N ASN A 174 6.27 15.18 -5.51
CA ASN A 174 6.56 16.38 -6.28
C ASN A 174 6.28 16.18 -7.78
N TYR A 175 6.45 14.96 -8.26
CA TYR A 175 6.38 14.61 -9.66
C TYR A 175 5.37 13.50 -9.90
N ALA A 176 4.75 13.52 -11.07
CA ALA A 176 3.92 12.45 -11.57
C ALA A 176 4.74 11.15 -11.75
N PHE A 177 4.08 10.02 -11.59
CA PHE A 177 4.63 8.66 -11.61
C PHE A 177 5.69 8.36 -10.53
N SER A 178 6.02 9.29 -9.62
CA SER A 178 6.76 8.93 -8.42
C SER A 178 5.99 7.92 -7.56
N LYS A 179 4.66 7.99 -7.59
CA LYS A 179 3.78 7.07 -6.88
C LYS A 179 2.42 7.01 -7.55
N ILE A 180 1.97 5.80 -7.84
CA ILE A 180 0.58 5.50 -8.22
C ILE A 180 -0.14 4.79 -7.08
N SER A 181 -1.46 4.91 -7.03
CA SER A 181 -2.32 4.24 -6.05
C SER A 181 -3.44 3.52 -6.78
N ALA A 182 -3.72 2.30 -6.37
CA ALA A 182 -4.69 1.44 -7.03
C ALA A 182 -5.74 0.94 -6.03
N ASP A 183 -7.01 0.90 -6.47
CA ASP A 183 -8.12 0.42 -5.67
C ASP A 183 -9.33 0.08 -6.52
N ASP A 184 -10.19 -0.78 -5.99
CA ASP A 184 -11.47 -1.10 -6.57
C ASP A 184 -12.63 -0.27 -5.97
N ARG A 185 -13.70 -0.19 -6.71
CA ARG A 185 -15.00 0.32 -6.23
C ARG A 185 -16.17 -0.21 -7.06
N ASP A 186 -17.36 -0.20 -6.47
CA ASP A 186 -18.59 -0.41 -7.20
C ASP A 186 -19.05 0.90 -7.86
N LEU A 187 -19.51 0.84 -9.11
CA LEU A 187 -20.19 1.98 -9.72
C LEU A 187 -21.50 2.31 -8.99
N PRO A 188 -21.90 3.58 -8.95
CA PRO A 188 -23.00 4.01 -8.07
C PRO A 188 -24.39 3.58 -8.52
N ARG A 189 -24.57 3.21 -9.78
CA ARG A 189 -25.89 2.84 -10.37
C ARG A 189 -25.98 1.35 -10.64
N PRO A 190 -27.16 0.72 -10.43
CA PRO A 190 -27.35 -0.70 -10.63
C PRO A 190 -27.55 -1.07 -12.10
N MET A 191 -27.15 -2.27 -12.47
CA MET A 191 -27.51 -2.92 -13.73
C MET A 191 -28.98 -3.38 -13.72
N HIS A 192 -29.49 -3.85 -14.88
CA HIS A 192 -30.87 -4.34 -15.01
C HIS A 192 -31.23 -5.50 -14.10
N ASP A 193 -30.25 -6.31 -13.71
CA ASP A 193 -30.37 -7.41 -12.75
C ASP A 193 -30.29 -6.99 -11.27
N GLY A 194 -30.12 -5.69 -11.03
CA GLY A 194 -29.94 -5.11 -9.68
C GLY A 194 -28.52 -5.21 -9.14
N SER A 195 -27.59 -5.88 -9.80
CA SER A 195 -26.19 -5.95 -9.42
C SER A 195 -25.45 -4.67 -9.84
N TYR A 196 -24.19 -4.53 -9.38
CA TYR A 196 -23.37 -3.37 -9.67
C TYR A 196 -22.13 -3.76 -10.48
N VAL A 197 -21.71 -2.86 -11.37
CA VAL A 197 -20.43 -3.02 -12.07
C VAL A 197 -19.31 -2.74 -11.09
N HIS A 198 -18.34 -3.65 -11.05
CA HIS A 198 -17.09 -3.46 -10.31
C HIS A 198 -16.05 -2.79 -11.21
N ALA A 199 -15.45 -1.73 -10.70
CA ALA A 199 -14.38 -1.01 -11.37
C ALA A 199 -13.09 -1.10 -10.56
N TYR A 200 -11.95 -1.16 -11.23
CA TYR A 200 -10.64 -1.03 -10.62
C TYR A 200 -9.93 0.16 -11.27
N TYR A 201 -9.29 1.01 -10.47
CA TYR A 201 -8.61 2.20 -10.96
C TYR A 201 -7.18 2.27 -10.47
N VAL A 202 -6.33 2.83 -11.32
CA VAL A 202 -4.99 3.30 -10.96
C VAL A 202 -4.92 4.79 -11.22
N SER A 203 -4.51 5.54 -10.21
CA SER A 203 -4.31 6.99 -10.33
C SER A 203 -2.91 7.39 -9.92
N ASP A 204 -2.36 8.38 -10.58
CA ASP A 204 -1.14 9.03 -10.14
C ASP A 204 -1.40 9.93 -8.93
N VAL A 205 -0.55 9.84 -7.90
CA VAL A 205 -0.77 10.55 -6.63
C VAL A 205 -0.42 12.03 -6.72
N ALA A 206 0.51 12.42 -7.58
CA ALA A 206 0.93 13.81 -7.72
C ALA A 206 -0.06 14.64 -8.53
N SER A 207 -0.51 14.13 -9.67
CA SER A 207 -1.48 14.78 -10.56
C SER A 207 -2.92 14.56 -10.12
N GLY A 208 -3.19 13.44 -9.45
CA GLY A 208 -4.54 12.95 -9.16
C GLY A 208 -5.29 12.44 -10.40
N ALA A 209 -4.64 12.29 -11.55
CA ALA A 209 -5.23 11.76 -12.75
C ALA A 209 -5.38 10.24 -12.69
N VAL A 210 -6.48 9.72 -13.23
CA VAL A 210 -6.68 8.29 -13.46
C VAL A 210 -5.90 7.89 -14.72
N VAL A 211 -5.01 6.91 -14.61
CA VAL A 211 -4.12 6.44 -15.69
C VAL A 211 -4.43 5.04 -16.17
N GLY A 212 -5.15 4.26 -15.37
CA GLY A 212 -5.60 2.93 -15.71
C GLY A 212 -6.94 2.63 -15.08
N TYR A 213 -7.78 1.87 -15.80
CA TYR A 213 -9.09 1.44 -15.33
C TYR A 213 -9.52 0.14 -16.02
N ALA A 214 -10.34 -0.61 -15.30
CA ALA A 214 -11.02 -1.79 -15.85
C ALA A 214 -12.38 -1.97 -15.19
N TYR A 215 -13.26 -2.74 -15.85
CA TYR A 215 -14.61 -3.01 -15.38
C TYR A 215 -14.92 -4.49 -15.54
N ASN A 216 -15.63 -5.06 -14.56
CA ASN A 216 -16.13 -6.43 -14.64
C ASN A 216 -17.45 -6.55 -13.85
N ARG A 217 -18.23 -7.59 -14.19
CA ARG A 217 -19.39 -8.00 -13.39
C ARG A 217 -19.01 -8.75 -12.12
N LYS A 218 -17.78 -9.25 -12.04
CA LYS A 218 -17.21 -9.95 -10.89
C LYS A 218 -16.01 -9.21 -10.36
N LYS A 219 -15.89 -9.19 -9.04
CA LYS A 219 -14.73 -8.64 -8.35
C LYS A 219 -13.71 -9.76 -8.12
N ASP A 220 -12.84 -9.96 -9.08
CA ASP A 220 -11.84 -11.02 -9.11
C ASP A 220 -10.44 -10.50 -9.50
N LYS A 221 -9.49 -11.44 -9.58
CA LYS A 221 -8.11 -11.14 -9.96
C LYS A 221 -7.99 -10.58 -11.39
N ASP A 222 -8.90 -10.98 -12.28
CA ASP A 222 -8.83 -10.60 -13.70
C ASP A 222 -9.17 -9.11 -13.86
N LEU A 223 -10.09 -8.58 -13.03
CA LEU A 223 -10.38 -7.14 -12.96
C LEU A 223 -9.11 -6.32 -12.63
N PHE A 224 -8.27 -6.81 -11.70
CA PHE A 224 -7.00 -6.17 -11.39
C PHE A 224 -6.01 -6.25 -12.56
N LEU A 225 -5.86 -7.43 -13.18
CA LEU A 225 -4.97 -7.63 -14.33
C LEU A 225 -5.37 -6.76 -15.51
N ASP A 226 -6.68 -6.67 -15.82
CA ASP A 226 -7.19 -5.84 -16.91
C ASP A 226 -6.93 -4.35 -16.65
N CYS A 227 -7.03 -3.91 -15.40
CA CYS A 227 -6.65 -2.55 -15.02
C CYS A 227 -5.14 -2.30 -15.22
N MET A 228 -4.29 -3.26 -14.85
CA MET A 228 -2.85 -3.16 -15.12
C MET A 228 -2.56 -3.14 -16.62
N ARG A 229 -3.20 -4.00 -17.41
CA ARG A 229 -3.10 -3.99 -18.88
C ARG A 229 -3.44 -2.63 -19.47
N ASN A 230 -4.58 -2.08 -19.08
CA ASN A 230 -5.03 -0.75 -19.54
C ASN A 230 -4.05 0.37 -19.16
N MET A 231 -3.54 0.35 -17.91
CA MET A 231 -2.53 1.30 -17.48
C MET A 231 -1.26 1.19 -18.32
N PHE A 232 -0.71 -0.01 -18.50
CA PHE A 232 0.53 -0.19 -19.26
C PHE A 232 0.36 0.11 -20.75
N GLN A 233 -0.80 -0.18 -21.34
CA GLN A 233 -1.15 0.28 -22.68
C GLN A 233 -1.17 1.82 -22.78
N THR A 234 -1.65 2.49 -21.73
CA THR A 234 -1.62 3.96 -21.66
C THR A 234 -0.20 4.49 -21.57
N LEU A 235 0.67 3.86 -20.74
CA LEU A 235 2.08 4.22 -20.66
C LEU A 235 2.80 4.01 -22.00
N ASP A 236 2.57 2.88 -22.66
CA ASP A 236 3.20 2.54 -23.94
C ASP A 236 2.82 3.51 -25.06
N ARG A 237 1.52 3.81 -25.18
CA ARG A 237 0.99 4.75 -26.18
C ARG A 237 1.58 6.15 -26.06
N ASN A 238 1.89 6.59 -24.83
CA ASN A 238 2.44 7.91 -24.57
C ASN A 238 3.99 7.90 -24.46
N GLY A 239 4.65 6.75 -24.57
CA GLY A 239 6.09 6.63 -24.41
C GLY A 239 6.56 6.96 -22.97
N TRP A 240 5.74 6.69 -21.97
CA TRP A 240 6.05 6.99 -20.57
C TRP A 240 6.80 5.86 -19.90
N TYR A 241 7.54 6.22 -18.85
CA TYR A 241 8.37 5.30 -18.08
C TYR A 241 7.59 4.61 -16.95
N MET A 242 8.27 3.64 -16.30
CA MET A 242 7.73 2.88 -15.18
C MET A 242 7.44 3.80 -13.98
N PRO A 243 6.24 3.78 -13.39
CA PRO A 243 5.99 4.41 -12.10
C PRO A 243 6.92 3.86 -11.02
N ALA A 244 7.56 4.74 -10.23
CA ALA A 244 8.56 4.33 -9.25
C ALA A 244 7.97 3.52 -8.09
N GLN A 245 6.72 3.78 -7.72
CA GLN A 245 6.03 3.10 -6.61
C GLN A 245 4.56 2.87 -6.92
N ILE A 246 4.08 1.66 -6.58
CA ILE A 246 2.65 1.37 -6.54
C ILE A 246 2.16 1.18 -5.11
N GLU A 247 0.96 1.68 -4.81
CA GLU A 247 0.24 1.48 -3.54
C GLU A 247 -1.02 0.67 -3.79
N VAL A 248 -1.14 -0.49 -3.11
CA VAL A 248 -2.23 -1.46 -3.28
C VAL A 248 -2.68 -2.03 -1.94
N GLU A 249 -3.89 -2.61 -1.89
CA GLU A 249 -4.31 -3.50 -0.81
C GLU A 249 -4.06 -4.97 -1.16
N HIS A 250 -4.04 -5.82 -0.13
CA HIS A 250 -3.91 -7.27 -0.31
C HIS A 250 -5.11 -7.91 -1.01
N HIS A 251 -6.29 -7.30 -0.91
CA HIS A 251 -7.50 -7.81 -1.56
C HIS A 251 -7.34 -7.84 -3.09
N LEU A 252 -7.69 -8.93 -3.73
CA LEU A 252 -7.50 -9.26 -5.17
C LEU A 252 -6.04 -9.45 -5.63
N VAL A 253 -5.06 -8.93 -4.90
CA VAL A 253 -3.65 -8.82 -5.33
C VAL A 253 -2.74 -9.86 -4.67
N ASN A 254 -3.22 -10.57 -3.63
CA ASN A 254 -2.43 -11.57 -2.88
C ASN A 254 -1.78 -12.66 -3.74
N LYS A 255 -2.41 -13.05 -4.85
CA LYS A 255 -1.87 -14.09 -5.75
C LYS A 255 -0.68 -13.62 -6.58
N PHE A 256 -0.36 -12.34 -6.55
CA PHE A 256 0.71 -11.72 -7.34
C PHE A 256 1.90 -11.26 -6.49
N THR A 257 1.93 -11.59 -5.19
CA THR A 257 3.00 -11.18 -4.26
C THR A 257 4.36 -11.67 -4.68
N ASP A 258 4.44 -12.88 -5.24
CA ASP A 258 5.70 -13.53 -5.65
C ASP A 258 6.03 -13.27 -7.13
N GLY A 259 5.55 -12.20 -7.72
CA GLY A 259 5.76 -11.90 -9.14
C GLY A 259 5.52 -10.44 -9.45
N LEU A 260 4.35 -10.11 -10.05
CA LEU A 260 3.99 -8.75 -10.46
C LEU A 260 4.11 -7.74 -9.30
N MET A 261 3.74 -8.15 -8.08
CA MET A 261 3.78 -7.35 -6.85
C MET A 261 4.97 -7.70 -5.95
N GLN A 262 6.04 -8.22 -6.51
CA GLN A 262 7.33 -8.33 -5.84
C GLN A 262 8.16 -7.08 -6.17
N ALA A 263 8.59 -6.35 -5.13
CA ALA A 263 9.39 -5.14 -5.32
C ALA A 263 10.68 -5.44 -6.12
N GLY A 264 10.96 -4.61 -7.11
CA GLY A 264 12.11 -4.76 -8.00
C GLY A 264 11.92 -5.72 -9.17
N VAL A 265 10.79 -6.43 -9.29
CA VAL A 265 10.49 -7.28 -10.46
C VAL A 265 9.83 -6.45 -11.56
N VAL A 266 8.68 -5.86 -11.31
CA VAL A 266 8.00 -4.94 -12.23
C VAL A 266 8.08 -3.53 -11.68
N PHE A 267 7.50 -3.30 -10.50
CA PHE A 267 7.57 -2.01 -9.83
C PHE A 267 8.81 -1.93 -8.93
N PRO A 268 9.62 -0.85 -9.00
CA PRO A 268 10.75 -0.67 -8.10
C PRO A 268 10.35 -0.72 -6.61
N LEU A 269 9.25 -0.07 -6.25
CA LEU A 269 8.75 0.00 -4.88
C LEU A 269 7.28 -0.38 -4.83
N ILE A 270 6.91 -1.17 -3.83
CA ILE A 270 5.52 -1.56 -3.56
C ILE A 270 5.16 -1.19 -2.13
N ARG A 271 4.02 -0.55 -1.97
CA ARG A 271 3.45 -0.23 -0.67
C ARG A 271 2.14 -0.98 -0.48
N TRP A 272 2.14 -1.87 0.48
CA TRP A 272 0.94 -2.55 0.94
C TRP A 272 0.20 -1.69 1.95
N CYS A 273 -1.10 -1.50 1.75
CA CYS A 273 -1.99 -0.80 2.67
C CYS A 273 -2.80 -1.79 3.48
N ASN A 274 -3.01 -1.48 4.77
CA ASN A 274 -3.86 -2.28 5.62
C ASN A 274 -5.34 -2.06 5.26
N PRO A 275 -6.15 -3.13 5.17
CA PRO A 275 -7.59 -3.01 4.96
C PRO A 275 -8.25 -2.21 6.09
N GLY A 276 -9.27 -1.42 5.73
CA GLY A 276 -10.04 -0.61 6.69
C GLY A 276 -9.37 0.68 7.16
N ASN A 277 -8.19 1.04 6.64
CA ASN A 277 -7.55 2.33 6.92
C ASN A 277 -7.71 3.31 5.75
N SER A 278 -8.89 3.91 5.65
CA SER A 278 -9.25 4.86 4.58
C SER A 278 -8.32 6.06 4.44
N ARG A 279 -7.58 6.40 5.51
CA ARG A 279 -6.61 7.51 5.48
C ARG A 279 -5.26 7.11 4.88
N GLU A 280 -5.00 5.83 4.70
CA GLU A 280 -3.74 5.34 4.19
C GLU A 280 -3.69 5.35 2.66
N LYS A 281 -4.78 5.01 1.99
CA LYS A 281 -4.90 4.91 0.54
C LYS A 281 -5.19 6.25 -0.13
N ARG A 282 -4.42 6.59 -1.17
CA ARG A 282 -4.65 7.81 -1.95
C ARG A 282 -5.75 7.63 -2.98
N GLN A 283 -5.96 6.43 -3.49
CA GLN A 283 -7.01 6.16 -4.48
C GLN A 283 -8.41 6.48 -3.95
N GLU A 284 -8.69 6.26 -2.67
CA GLU A 284 -9.98 6.63 -2.07
C GLU A 284 -10.27 8.14 -2.18
N HIS A 285 -9.25 8.98 -2.06
CA HIS A 285 -9.41 10.43 -2.24
C HIS A 285 -9.74 10.79 -3.68
N VAL A 286 -9.11 10.12 -4.67
CA VAL A 286 -9.41 10.30 -6.09
C VAL A 286 -10.82 9.82 -6.40
N ASN A 287 -11.19 8.62 -5.93
CA ASN A 287 -12.54 8.07 -6.08
C ASN A 287 -13.60 9.00 -5.50
N ARG A 288 -13.35 9.55 -4.31
CA ARG A 288 -14.26 10.52 -3.67
C ARG A 288 -14.37 11.81 -4.47
N ALA A 289 -13.26 12.36 -4.94
CA ALA A 289 -13.23 13.59 -5.72
C ALA A 289 -13.94 13.42 -7.06
N LYS A 290 -13.69 12.31 -7.79
CA LYS A 290 -14.39 11.95 -9.04
C LYS A 290 -15.88 11.75 -8.77
N LYS A 291 -16.24 10.99 -7.73
CA LYS A 291 -17.63 10.69 -7.36
C LYS A 291 -18.47 11.95 -7.15
N TYR A 292 -18.00 12.88 -6.32
CA TYR A 292 -18.77 14.07 -5.97
C TYR A 292 -18.56 15.24 -6.92
N GLY A 293 -17.40 15.35 -7.54
CA GLY A 293 -17.05 16.45 -8.43
C GLY A 293 -17.59 16.30 -9.86
N VAL A 294 -17.70 15.06 -10.34
CA VAL A 294 -18.10 14.76 -11.72
C VAL A 294 -19.32 13.85 -11.77
N GLU A 295 -19.18 12.60 -11.33
CA GLU A 295 -20.18 11.55 -11.56
C GLU A 295 -21.56 11.92 -11.02
N LYS A 296 -21.64 12.43 -9.78
CA LYS A 296 -22.92 12.81 -9.19
C LYS A 296 -23.69 13.81 -10.05
N ARG A 297 -22.98 14.76 -10.65
CA ARG A 297 -23.56 15.79 -11.51
C ARG A 297 -23.90 15.24 -12.90
N SER A 298 -22.96 14.58 -13.56
CA SER A 298 -23.16 14.02 -14.91
C SER A 298 -24.25 12.94 -14.94
N GLN A 299 -24.43 12.22 -13.83
CA GLN A 299 -25.45 11.19 -13.65
C GLN A 299 -26.73 11.70 -12.97
N GLN A 300 -27.00 13.00 -13.00
CA GLN A 300 -28.24 13.64 -12.52
C GLN A 300 -28.63 13.29 -11.09
N ASN A 301 -27.64 13.09 -10.20
CA ASN A 301 -27.81 12.65 -8.82
C ASN A 301 -28.40 11.23 -8.65
N ILE A 302 -28.59 10.47 -9.72
CA ILE A 302 -29.10 9.09 -9.65
C ILE A 302 -27.97 8.14 -9.26
N GLY A 303 -28.11 7.43 -8.15
CA GLY A 303 -27.13 6.44 -7.71
C GLY A 303 -26.88 6.42 -6.20
N ARG A 304 -25.95 5.53 -5.76
CA ARG A 304 -25.52 5.41 -4.36
C ARG A 304 -24.46 6.45 -4.00
N TRP A 305 -24.90 7.68 -3.75
CA TRP A 305 -23.98 8.78 -3.48
C TRP A 305 -23.62 8.95 -2.00
N TYR A 306 -24.47 8.44 -1.09
CA TYR A 306 -24.35 8.65 0.35
C TYR A 306 -23.89 7.39 1.09
N ALA A 307 -23.23 7.58 2.23
CA ALA A 307 -22.85 6.48 3.10
C ALA A 307 -24.08 5.80 3.71
N ALA A 308 -23.96 4.50 4.01
CA ALA A 308 -25.07 3.72 4.56
C ALA A 308 -25.63 4.26 5.90
N LEU A 309 -24.84 5.03 6.63
CA LEU A 309 -25.17 5.60 7.95
C LEU A 309 -25.72 7.04 7.89
N GLU A 310 -25.83 7.65 6.70
CA GLU A 310 -26.53 8.92 6.56
C GLU A 310 -28.05 8.68 6.67
N ALA A 311 -28.55 8.78 7.90
CA ALA A 311 -29.84 8.27 8.34
C ALA A 311 -31.08 8.80 7.59
N ASN A 312 -30.98 9.90 6.87
CA ASN A 312 -32.13 10.60 6.26
C ASN A 312 -32.10 10.60 4.72
N ARG A 313 -31.24 9.78 4.09
CA ARG A 313 -31.10 9.76 2.64
C ARG A 313 -31.16 8.34 2.08
N PRO A 314 -31.91 8.09 0.99
CA PRO A 314 -31.97 6.77 0.38
C PRO A 314 -30.59 6.37 -0.18
N LYS A 315 -30.24 5.08 -0.09
CA LYS A 315 -29.03 4.53 -0.71
C LYS A 315 -28.99 4.74 -2.22
N VAL A 316 -30.14 4.70 -2.84
CA VAL A 316 -30.34 4.95 -4.28
C VAL A 316 -31.56 5.85 -4.43
N GLU A 317 -31.41 6.94 -5.17
CA GLU A 317 -32.54 7.82 -5.47
C GLU A 317 -33.48 7.14 -6.47
N LYS A 318 -34.79 7.23 -6.21
CA LYS A 318 -35.82 6.72 -7.07
C LYS A 318 -36.26 7.82 -8.02
N VAL A 319 -36.54 7.44 -9.26
CA VAL A 319 -37.11 8.33 -10.29
C VAL A 319 -38.57 8.01 -10.43
N TYR A 320 -39.39 9.06 -10.57
CA TYR A 320 -40.82 8.90 -10.84
C TYR A 320 -41.04 8.42 -12.27
N ASP A 321 -41.75 7.30 -12.40
CA ASP A 321 -42.15 6.72 -13.67
C ASP A 321 -43.59 7.18 -13.99
N GLU A 322 -43.72 8.15 -14.87
CA GLU A 322 -45.02 8.73 -15.24
C GLU A 322 -45.96 7.71 -15.89
N LEU A 323 -45.42 6.74 -16.63
CA LEU A 323 -46.21 5.72 -17.31
C LEU A 323 -46.90 4.76 -16.35
N ASN A 324 -46.24 4.43 -15.27
CA ASN A 324 -46.74 3.46 -14.29
C ASN A 324 -47.19 4.10 -12.98
N ASN A 325 -47.11 5.44 -12.88
CA ASN A 325 -47.47 6.20 -11.69
C ASN A 325 -46.79 5.70 -10.41
N THR A 326 -45.52 5.30 -10.52
CA THR A 326 -44.72 4.71 -9.42
C THR A 326 -43.30 5.24 -9.37
N TYR A 327 -42.67 5.12 -8.22
CA TYR A 327 -41.25 5.42 -8.08
C TYR A 327 -40.42 4.15 -8.27
N LYS A 328 -39.52 4.13 -9.21
CA LYS A 328 -38.60 3.01 -9.46
C LYS A 328 -37.13 3.43 -9.39
N VAL A 329 -36.28 2.48 -9.05
CA VAL A 329 -34.83 2.64 -9.16
C VAL A 329 -34.48 2.45 -10.64
N PRO A 330 -33.91 3.47 -11.34
CA PRO A 330 -33.48 3.30 -12.71
C PRO A 330 -32.34 2.29 -12.78
N THR A 331 -32.39 1.44 -13.78
CA THR A 331 -31.37 0.42 -14.06
C THR A 331 -30.78 0.64 -15.45
N TYR A 332 -29.55 0.19 -15.67
CA TYR A 332 -28.80 0.51 -16.89
C TYR A 332 -28.12 -0.76 -17.44
N SER A 333 -27.74 -0.73 -18.70
CA SER A 333 -26.91 -1.77 -19.27
C SER A 333 -25.48 -1.67 -18.75
N TYR A 334 -24.73 -2.77 -18.77
CA TYR A 334 -23.32 -2.80 -18.43
C TYR A 334 -22.51 -1.79 -19.26
N ASP A 335 -22.70 -1.81 -20.58
CA ASP A 335 -21.94 -0.97 -21.51
C ASP A 335 -22.22 0.52 -21.30
N GLN A 336 -23.48 0.88 -20.99
CA GLN A 336 -23.84 2.26 -20.66
C GLN A 336 -23.15 2.73 -19.39
N LEU A 337 -23.14 1.91 -18.34
CA LEU A 337 -22.47 2.26 -17.06
C LEU A 337 -20.98 2.44 -17.24
N VAL A 338 -20.34 1.58 -18.05
CA VAL A 338 -18.91 1.68 -18.38
C VAL A 338 -18.64 2.93 -19.21
N ALA A 339 -19.42 3.20 -20.25
CA ALA A 339 -19.26 4.39 -21.09
C ALA A 339 -19.40 5.69 -20.28
N ASP A 340 -20.41 5.77 -19.40
CA ASP A 340 -20.64 6.92 -18.53
C ASP A 340 -19.48 7.14 -17.53
N ASP A 341 -18.90 6.06 -17.03
CA ASP A 341 -17.76 6.16 -16.10
C ASP A 341 -16.47 6.56 -16.83
N ILE A 342 -16.23 6.07 -18.04
CA ILE A 342 -15.10 6.51 -18.89
C ILE A 342 -15.23 8.00 -19.23
N ALA A 343 -16.44 8.46 -19.57
CA ALA A 343 -16.70 9.88 -19.79
C ALA A 343 -16.41 10.71 -18.52
N ALA A 344 -16.82 10.21 -17.35
CA ALA A 344 -16.53 10.85 -16.07
C ALA A 344 -15.03 10.87 -15.73
N ILE A 345 -14.25 9.84 -16.08
CA ILE A 345 -12.79 9.83 -15.95
C ILE A 345 -12.16 10.91 -16.82
N ASN A 346 -12.58 11.00 -18.09
CA ASN A 346 -12.05 11.99 -19.02
C ASN A 346 -12.36 13.42 -18.55
N GLU A 347 -13.59 13.69 -18.10
CA GLU A 347 -13.95 14.98 -17.51
C GLU A 347 -13.14 15.26 -16.24
N TYR A 348 -12.98 14.28 -15.36
CA TYR A 348 -12.21 14.42 -14.14
C TYR A 348 -10.73 14.72 -14.40
N ASN A 349 -10.12 14.02 -15.36
CA ASN A 349 -8.73 14.22 -15.75
C ASN A 349 -8.49 15.61 -16.38
N SER A 350 -9.49 16.14 -17.11
CA SER A 350 -9.43 17.46 -17.73
C SER A 350 -9.70 18.63 -16.77
N GLN A 351 -10.18 18.36 -15.54
CA GLN A 351 -10.36 19.42 -14.54
C GLN A 351 -9.03 19.98 -14.07
N MET A 352 -9.04 21.26 -13.70
CA MET A 352 -7.88 21.95 -13.11
C MET A 352 -7.36 21.20 -11.89
N HIS A 353 -6.05 21.08 -11.79
CA HIS A 353 -5.42 20.46 -10.63
C HIS A 353 -5.75 21.25 -9.35
N PRO A 354 -6.14 20.61 -8.23
CA PRO A 354 -6.61 21.33 -7.03
C PRO A 354 -5.52 22.23 -6.40
N ASN A 355 -4.25 21.92 -6.59
CA ASN A 355 -3.14 22.75 -6.11
C ASN A 355 -2.60 23.65 -7.23
N GLN A 356 -3.32 24.73 -7.52
CA GLN A 356 -2.92 25.72 -8.52
C GLN A 356 -1.71 26.58 -8.09
N LYS A 357 -1.34 26.56 -6.81
CA LYS A 357 -0.09 27.18 -6.35
C LYS A 357 1.14 26.42 -6.86
N LYS A 358 1.06 25.09 -6.89
CA LYS A 358 2.14 24.22 -7.36
C LYS A 358 2.12 24.01 -8.88
N PHE A 359 0.92 23.92 -9.46
CA PHE A 359 0.70 23.61 -10.86
C PHE A 359 -0.22 24.68 -11.51
N PRO A 360 0.26 25.92 -11.69
CA PRO A 360 -0.57 27.01 -12.17
C PRO A 360 -1.04 26.76 -13.62
N GLY A 361 -2.35 26.90 -13.87
CA GLY A 361 -2.95 26.75 -15.17
C GLY A 361 -2.98 25.35 -15.75
N MET A 362 -2.60 24.32 -14.97
CA MET A 362 -2.57 22.93 -15.43
C MET A 362 -3.78 22.14 -14.97
N THR A 363 -4.31 21.31 -15.86
CA THR A 363 -5.26 20.26 -15.53
C THR A 363 -4.55 19.09 -14.84
N ARG A 364 -5.31 18.11 -14.29
CA ARG A 364 -4.73 16.88 -13.76
C ARG A 364 -3.92 16.13 -14.83
N TRP A 365 -4.46 16.08 -16.04
CA TRP A 365 -3.80 15.41 -17.17
C TRP A 365 -2.53 16.16 -17.62
N ASP A 366 -2.56 17.49 -17.65
CA ASP A 366 -1.38 18.29 -17.95
C ASP A 366 -0.24 18.03 -16.96
N VAL A 367 -0.56 17.95 -15.66
CA VAL A 367 0.44 17.63 -14.62
C VAL A 367 1.03 16.25 -14.85
N LEU A 368 0.18 15.27 -15.20
CA LEU A 368 0.62 13.91 -15.51
C LEU A 368 1.59 13.89 -16.70
N CYS A 369 1.27 14.61 -17.77
CA CYS A 369 2.08 14.64 -18.98
C CYS A 369 3.40 15.42 -18.84
N ARG A 370 3.37 16.57 -18.14
CA ARG A 370 4.47 17.54 -18.15
C ARG A 370 5.36 17.54 -16.91
N CYS A 371 4.84 16.97 -15.80
CA CYS A 371 5.53 17.02 -14.52
C CYS A 371 5.96 15.62 -14.04
N GLN A 372 6.40 14.78 -14.95
CA GLN A 372 6.86 13.42 -14.62
C GLN A 372 8.18 13.46 -13.85
N ASN A 373 8.41 12.45 -13.03
CA ASN A 373 9.66 12.30 -12.33
C ASN A 373 10.80 12.06 -13.36
N PRO A 374 11.87 12.87 -13.34
CA PRO A 374 12.97 12.74 -14.29
C PRO A 374 13.81 11.47 -14.08
N ASP A 375 13.73 10.85 -12.91
CA ASP A 375 14.55 9.69 -12.52
C ASP A 375 13.83 8.35 -12.78
N LEU A 376 12.72 8.34 -13.54
CA LEU A 376 12.01 7.12 -13.86
C LEU A 376 12.81 6.27 -14.85
N ALA A 377 12.85 4.96 -14.58
CA ALA A 377 13.46 4.00 -15.47
C ALA A 377 12.48 3.52 -16.56
N PRO A 378 12.98 3.14 -17.76
CA PRO A 378 12.16 2.43 -18.72
C PRO A 378 11.70 1.09 -18.12
N TRP A 379 10.54 0.63 -18.54
CA TRP A 379 10.02 -0.66 -18.10
C TRP A 379 10.33 -1.76 -19.12
N ASP A 380 10.56 -2.96 -18.58
CA ASP A 380 10.88 -4.12 -19.40
C ASP A 380 9.58 -4.87 -19.81
N LYS A 381 9.20 -4.72 -21.06
CA LYS A 381 8.03 -5.40 -21.64
C LYS A 381 8.14 -6.92 -21.54
N ALA A 382 9.33 -7.47 -21.71
CA ALA A 382 9.54 -8.90 -21.64
C ALA A 382 9.21 -9.45 -20.26
N VAL A 383 9.69 -8.79 -19.19
CA VAL A 383 9.37 -9.17 -17.82
C VAL A 383 7.89 -8.97 -17.53
N LEU A 384 7.33 -7.81 -17.89
CA LEU A 384 5.96 -7.43 -17.59
C LEU A 384 4.93 -8.38 -18.22
N TYR A 385 5.11 -8.72 -19.51
CA TYR A 385 4.12 -9.52 -20.25
C TYR A 385 3.99 -10.96 -19.73
N ARG A 386 4.98 -11.47 -18.99
CA ARG A 386 4.83 -12.74 -18.27
C ARG A 386 3.76 -12.71 -17.18
N PHE A 387 3.43 -11.55 -16.65
CA PHE A 387 2.47 -11.39 -15.55
C PHE A 387 1.10 -10.89 -16.00
N ILE A 388 1.07 -9.94 -16.93
CA ILE A 388 -0.18 -9.31 -17.37
C ILE A 388 -0.53 -9.66 -18.83
N GLY A 389 0.40 -10.19 -19.61
CA GLY A 389 0.18 -10.55 -21.00
C GLY A 389 -0.70 -11.78 -21.16
N GLU A 390 -1.09 -12.00 -22.40
CA GLU A 390 -1.63 -13.27 -22.84
C GLU A 390 -0.50 -14.25 -23.09
N HIS A 391 -0.80 -15.54 -23.02
CA HIS A 391 0.16 -16.61 -23.12
C HIS A 391 -0.34 -17.75 -24.02
N THR A 392 0.57 -18.31 -24.81
CA THR A 392 0.34 -19.58 -25.50
C THR A 392 1.63 -20.38 -25.62
N GLU A 393 1.52 -21.70 -25.48
CA GLU A 393 2.60 -22.59 -25.87
C GLU A 393 2.58 -22.77 -27.39
N THR A 394 3.72 -22.61 -28.02
CA THR A 394 3.90 -22.80 -29.46
C THR A 394 5.22 -23.48 -29.74
N SER A 395 5.55 -23.68 -31.02
CA SER A 395 6.84 -24.27 -31.40
C SER A 395 7.48 -23.45 -32.51
N VAL A 396 8.79 -23.32 -32.45
CA VAL A 396 9.58 -22.72 -33.53
C VAL A 396 9.61 -23.68 -34.74
N LYS A 397 9.05 -23.24 -35.87
CA LYS A 397 8.98 -23.98 -37.11
C LYS A 397 10.00 -23.43 -38.11
N GLN A 398 10.57 -24.32 -38.95
CA GLN A 398 11.56 -23.95 -39.97
C GLN A 398 12.70 -23.07 -39.45
N ASN A 399 13.08 -23.26 -38.19
CA ASN A 399 14.14 -22.50 -37.50
C ASN A 399 13.92 -20.96 -37.50
N ALA A 400 12.71 -20.49 -37.74
CA ALA A 400 12.42 -19.07 -37.91
C ALA A 400 11.08 -18.60 -37.31
N TYR A 401 10.02 -19.41 -37.48
CA TYR A 401 8.64 -18.93 -37.30
C TYR A 401 7.97 -19.59 -36.11
N LEU A 402 7.13 -18.81 -35.46
CA LEU A 402 6.16 -19.27 -34.47
C LEU A 402 4.77 -18.73 -34.81
N THR A 403 3.74 -19.44 -34.39
CA THR A 403 2.34 -19.04 -34.64
C THR A 403 1.71 -18.61 -33.36
N VAL A 404 1.18 -17.38 -33.34
CA VAL A 404 0.39 -16.82 -32.23
C VAL A 404 -0.89 -16.23 -32.82
N GLN A 405 -2.04 -16.62 -32.29
CA GLN A 405 -3.37 -16.16 -32.77
C GLN A 405 -3.50 -16.16 -34.30
N TYR A 406 -3.16 -17.28 -34.94
CA TYR A 406 -3.19 -17.52 -36.42
C TYR A 406 -2.22 -16.66 -37.24
N ASN A 407 -1.47 -15.75 -36.63
CA ASN A 407 -0.44 -14.96 -37.28
C ASN A 407 0.95 -15.58 -37.08
N GLN A 408 1.82 -15.37 -38.07
CA GLN A 408 3.20 -15.83 -38.01
C GLN A 408 4.12 -14.72 -37.50
N TYR A 409 4.91 -15.03 -36.50
CA TYR A 409 5.95 -14.19 -35.93
C TYR A 409 7.31 -14.83 -36.22
N ARG A 410 8.32 -14.03 -36.37
CA ARG A 410 9.66 -14.49 -36.76
C ARG A 410 10.67 -14.11 -35.67
N LEU A 411 11.62 -15.04 -35.42
CA LEU A 411 12.79 -14.77 -34.59
C LEU A 411 13.57 -13.58 -35.19
N SER A 412 14.17 -12.75 -34.34
CA SER A 412 14.89 -11.54 -34.75
C SER A 412 16.11 -11.83 -35.60
N SER A 413 16.74 -12.99 -35.39
CA SER A 413 17.90 -13.45 -36.14
C SER A 413 17.91 -15.00 -36.26
N PRO A 414 18.43 -15.56 -37.34
CA PRO A 414 18.60 -17.02 -37.47
C PRO A 414 19.49 -17.65 -36.40
N GLU A 415 20.42 -16.89 -35.83
CA GLU A 415 21.34 -17.39 -34.79
C GLU A 415 20.64 -17.69 -33.46
N ILE A 416 19.44 -17.14 -33.23
CA ILE A 416 18.64 -17.35 -32.01
C ILE A 416 18.32 -18.84 -31.80
N ILE A 417 18.24 -19.64 -32.84
CA ILE A 417 17.99 -21.08 -32.71
C ILE A 417 19.04 -21.79 -31.83
N SER A 418 20.26 -21.25 -31.76
CA SER A 418 21.32 -21.78 -30.90
C SER A 418 21.04 -21.60 -29.39
N LYS A 419 20.10 -20.73 -29.02
CA LYS A 419 19.67 -20.52 -27.63
C LYS A 419 18.62 -21.51 -27.18
N LEU A 420 17.98 -22.24 -28.13
CA LEU A 420 16.98 -23.26 -27.84
C LEU A 420 17.65 -24.52 -27.28
N GLU A 421 16.92 -25.20 -26.40
CA GLU A 421 17.39 -26.49 -25.89
C GLU A 421 17.49 -27.55 -26.96
N PRO A 422 18.46 -28.47 -26.86
CA PRO A 422 18.59 -29.59 -27.80
C PRO A 422 17.30 -30.43 -27.88
N ARG A 423 16.82 -30.67 -29.09
CA ARG A 423 15.60 -31.45 -29.38
C ARG A 423 14.29 -30.85 -28.86
N ASN A 424 14.30 -29.64 -28.35
CA ASN A 424 13.11 -28.95 -27.83
C ASN A 424 12.88 -27.64 -28.57
N TYR A 425 11.86 -27.63 -29.43
CA TYR A 425 11.43 -26.43 -30.17
C TYR A 425 10.18 -25.78 -29.56
N LYS A 426 9.67 -26.34 -28.45
CA LYS A 426 8.53 -25.75 -27.73
C LYS A 426 8.97 -24.50 -26.95
N VAL A 427 8.17 -23.48 -27.03
CA VAL A 427 8.41 -22.19 -26.39
C VAL A 427 7.11 -21.61 -25.87
N ASP A 428 7.23 -20.80 -24.82
CA ASP A 428 6.16 -19.98 -24.26
C ASP A 428 6.19 -18.62 -24.92
N ALA A 429 5.09 -18.21 -25.53
CA ALA A 429 4.92 -16.92 -26.16
C ALA A 429 4.03 -16.03 -25.30
N TYR A 430 4.51 -14.83 -24.96
CA TYR A 430 3.78 -13.82 -24.18
C TYR A 430 3.63 -12.55 -25.00
N TRP A 431 2.44 -11.94 -24.98
CA TRP A 431 2.16 -10.68 -25.67
C TRP A 431 1.09 -9.89 -24.95
N LEU A 432 0.99 -8.61 -25.24
CA LEU A 432 -0.12 -7.77 -24.81
C LEU A 432 -0.67 -7.05 -26.05
N PRO A 433 -1.94 -7.28 -26.42
CA PRO A 433 -2.58 -6.55 -27.51
C PRO A 433 -2.63 -5.05 -27.21
N ASP A 434 -2.53 -4.21 -28.22
CA ASP A 434 -2.83 -2.78 -28.09
C ASP A 434 -4.34 -2.54 -27.93
N ALA A 435 -4.74 -1.27 -27.88
CA ALA A 435 -6.16 -0.89 -27.71
C ALA A 435 -7.04 -1.33 -28.90
N ASP A 436 -6.45 -1.55 -30.08
CA ASP A 436 -7.12 -1.96 -31.30
C ASP A 436 -7.07 -3.50 -31.49
N GLY A 437 -6.46 -4.21 -30.53
CA GLY A 437 -6.34 -5.66 -30.54
C GLY A 437 -5.15 -6.18 -31.35
N ASN A 438 -4.27 -5.30 -31.85
CA ASN A 438 -3.10 -5.73 -32.63
C ASN A 438 -1.97 -6.19 -31.71
N ILE A 439 -1.22 -7.21 -32.15
CA ILE A 439 -0.07 -7.74 -31.44
C ILE A 439 1.21 -7.21 -32.13
N GLY A 440 1.86 -6.26 -31.49
CA GLY A 440 3.10 -5.66 -32.03
C GLY A 440 4.31 -6.55 -31.87
N GLU A 441 4.56 -7.03 -30.67
CA GLU A 441 5.71 -7.84 -30.28
C GLU A 441 5.28 -9.05 -29.46
N VAL A 442 5.95 -10.17 -29.68
CA VAL A 442 5.78 -11.43 -28.93
C VAL A 442 7.10 -11.78 -28.26
N TYR A 443 7.07 -11.94 -26.95
CA TYR A 443 8.23 -12.31 -26.15
C TYR A 443 8.25 -13.82 -25.95
N VAL A 444 9.32 -14.46 -26.41
CA VAL A 444 9.46 -15.91 -26.46
C VAL A 444 10.37 -16.38 -25.36
N TYR A 445 9.86 -17.31 -24.56
CA TYR A 445 10.58 -17.90 -23.43
C TYR A 445 10.72 -19.41 -23.59
N GLN A 446 11.79 -19.96 -23.03
CA GLN A 446 11.96 -21.38 -22.84
C GLN A 446 12.55 -21.63 -21.45
N ASN A 447 11.89 -22.46 -20.63
CA ASN A 447 12.27 -22.71 -19.23
C ASN A 447 12.50 -21.45 -18.40
N GLY A 448 11.62 -20.46 -18.55
CA GLY A 448 11.70 -19.20 -17.82
C GLY A 448 12.77 -18.21 -18.31
N ARG A 449 13.59 -18.57 -19.30
CA ARG A 449 14.61 -17.71 -19.90
C ARG A 449 14.06 -17.05 -21.16
N LEU A 450 14.23 -15.74 -21.30
CA LEU A 450 13.93 -15.02 -22.53
C LEU A 450 14.86 -15.49 -23.65
N ILE A 451 14.27 -15.99 -24.74
CA ILE A 451 14.97 -16.44 -25.94
C ILE A 451 15.08 -15.31 -26.94
N ASP A 452 13.94 -14.66 -27.24
CA ASP A 452 13.88 -13.59 -28.25
C ASP A 452 12.61 -12.75 -28.16
N THR A 453 12.62 -11.63 -28.88
CA THR A 453 11.44 -10.79 -29.15
C THR A 453 11.10 -10.88 -30.62
N CYS A 454 9.93 -11.44 -30.92
CA CYS A 454 9.48 -11.71 -32.27
C CYS A 454 8.50 -10.67 -32.77
N ARG A 455 8.56 -10.36 -34.05
CA ARG A 455 7.62 -9.45 -34.72
C ARG A 455 6.83 -10.21 -35.78
N MET A 456 5.63 -9.72 -36.06
CA MET A 456 4.76 -10.29 -37.08
C MET A 456 5.42 -10.20 -38.45
N VAL A 457 5.31 -11.28 -39.20
CA VAL A 457 5.81 -11.34 -40.60
C VAL A 457 4.72 -10.83 -41.53
N ALA A 458 4.99 -9.71 -42.19
CA ALA A 458 4.09 -9.17 -43.20
C ALA A 458 4.08 -10.13 -44.42
N ARG A 459 2.89 -10.43 -44.93
CA ARG A 459 2.71 -11.18 -46.16
C ARG A 459 2.80 -10.22 -47.35
N TYR A 460 3.32 -10.65 -48.44
CA TYR A 460 3.36 -9.89 -49.69
C TYR A 460 2.57 -10.58 -50.80
N ASN A 461 2.09 -9.82 -51.77
CA ASN A 461 1.40 -10.38 -52.93
C ASN A 461 2.40 -11.10 -53.82
N GLU A 462 2.12 -12.37 -54.15
CA GLU A 462 2.96 -13.19 -55.01
C GLU A 462 3.02 -12.67 -56.47
N ALA A 463 1.92 -12.06 -56.97
CA ALA A 463 1.83 -11.50 -58.30
C ALA A 463 2.59 -10.17 -58.40
N THR A 464 3.74 -10.13 -59.01
CA THR A 464 4.59 -8.95 -59.16
C THR A 464 3.85 -7.74 -59.77
N ALA A 465 2.89 -7.99 -60.66
CA ALA A 465 2.10 -6.94 -61.27
C ALA A 465 1.12 -6.23 -60.33
N GLU A 466 0.80 -6.85 -59.19
CA GLU A 466 -0.14 -6.34 -58.18
C GLU A 466 0.57 -5.87 -56.92
N GLN A 467 1.91 -6.00 -56.86
CA GLN A 467 2.68 -5.62 -55.66
C GLN A 467 2.66 -4.13 -55.43
N THR A 468 2.29 -3.76 -54.19
CA THR A 468 2.48 -2.42 -53.63
C THR A 468 3.92 -2.23 -53.15
N ASP A 469 4.27 -1.00 -52.76
CA ASP A 469 5.59 -0.74 -52.16
C ASP A 469 5.74 -1.47 -50.82
N ALA A 470 4.67 -1.61 -50.04
CA ALA A 470 4.67 -2.40 -48.80
C ALA A 470 4.94 -3.89 -49.05
N ASP A 471 4.40 -4.47 -50.15
CA ASP A 471 4.68 -5.84 -50.53
C ASP A 471 6.16 -6.02 -50.88
N ARG A 472 6.75 -5.06 -51.57
CA ARG A 472 8.17 -5.08 -51.93
C ARG A 472 9.09 -4.98 -50.71
N GLU A 473 8.70 -4.15 -49.75
CA GLU A 473 9.40 -4.06 -48.46
C GLU A 473 9.31 -5.38 -47.69
N ALA A 474 8.12 -5.95 -47.56
CA ALA A 474 7.89 -7.24 -46.92
C ALA A 474 8.71 -8.37 -47.57
N TYR A 475 8.73 -8.44 -48.90
CA TYR A 475 9.56 -9.38 -49.65
C TYR A 475 11.05 -9.16 -49.34
N THR A 476 11.51 -7.92 -49.37
CA THR A 476 12.92 -7.58 -49.16
C THR A 476 13.37 -7.96 -47.73
N GLU A 477 12.52 -7.72 -46.72
CA GLU A 477 12.83 -8.13 -45.33
C GLU A 477 12.90 -9.66 -45.20
N GLN A 478 11.97 -10.38 -45.80
CA GLN A 478 11.99 -11.83 -45.77
C GLN A 478 13.21 -12.38 -46.50
N ALA A 479 13.57 -11.84 -47.69
CA ALA A 479 14.75 -12.23 -48.45
C ALA A 479 16.05 -11.97 -47.67
N LYS A 480 16.17 -10.85 -46.99
CA LYS A 480 17.33 -10.55 -46.11
C LYS A 480 17.48 -11.60 -45.01
N TYR A 481 16.38 -11.99 -44.35
CA TYR A 481 16.44 -13.01 -43.29
C TYR A 481 16.87 -14.37 -43.82
N VAL A 482 16.36 -14.80 -44.99
CA VAL A 482 16.78 -16.03 -45.64
C VAL A 482 18.28 -15.97 -45.98
N ALA A 483 18.76 -14.87 -46.54
CA ALA A 483 20.18 -14.68 -46.86
C ALA A 483 21.07 -14.72 -45.58
N GLN A 484 20.59 -14.18 -44.45
CA GLN A 484 21.29 -14.30 -43.17
C GLN A 484 21.38 -15.76 -42.70
N PHE A 485 20.26 -16.52 -42.81
CA PHE A 485 20.24 -17.94 -42.49
C PHE A 485 21.25 -18.72 -43.34
N ASP A 486 21.24 -18.52 -44.67
CA ASP A 486 22.17 -19.16 -45.58
C ASP A 486 23.63 -18.81 -45.26
N SER A 487 23.89 -17.56 -44.90
CA SER A 487 25.23 -17.11 -44.47
C SER A 487 25.67 -17.82 -43.18
N MET A 488 24.77 -17.93 -42.20
CA MET A 488 25.03 -18.65 -40.95
C MET A 488 25.39 -20.11 -41.22
N VAL A 489 24.62 -20.80 -42.05
CA VAL A 489 24.88 -22.22 -42.42
C VAL A 489 26.20 -22.38 -43.14
N ARG A 490 26.53 -21.46 -44.07
CA ARG A 490 27.81 -21.50 -44.82
C ARG A 490 29.02 -21.26 -43.91
N LYS A 491 28.93 -20.33 -42.99
CA LYS A 491 29.99 -20.02 -42.00
C LYS A 491 30.26 -21.18 -41.04
N ASN A 492 29.24 -21.93 -40.68
CA ASN A 492 29.33 -23.07 -39.76
C ASN A 492 29.37 -24.42 -40.48
N LYS A 493 30.04 -24.49 -41.64
CA LYS A 493 30.14 -25.71 -42.43
C LYS A 493 30.80 -26.83 -41.63
N ILE A 494 30.07 -27.95 -41.50
CA ILE A 494 30.56 -29.15 -40.83
C ILE A 494 31.40 -29.96 -41.80
N HIS A 495 32.60 -30.31 -41.40
CA HIS A 495 33.44 -31.24 -42.16
C HIS A 495 32.92 -32.66 -41.98
N ARG A 496 32.72 -33.34 -43.09
CA ARG A 496 32.36 -34.76 -43.08
C ARG A 496 33.56 -35.59 -42.70
N LEU A 497 33.43 -36.39 -41.66
CA LEU A 497 34.46 -37.35 -41.27
C LEU A 497 34.10 -38.74 -41.81
N GLY A 498 35.08 -39.44 -42.36
CA GLY A 498 34.97 -40.85 -42.73
C GLY A 498 35.45 -41.71 -41.54
N VAL A 499 34.76 -42.80 -41.29
CA VAL A 499 35.20 -43.83 -40.34
C VAL A 499 35.63 -45.07 -41.14
N THR A 500 36.91 -45.42 -41.08
CA THR A 500 37.41 -46.68 -41.57
C THR A 500 37.66 -47.61 -40.37
N ARG A 501 37.29 -48.89 -40.55
CA ARG A 501 37.58 -49.89 -39.54
C ARG A 501 39.09 -50.19 -39.57
N GLN A 502 39.80 -49.74 -38.55
CA GLN A 502 41.18 -50.15 -38.39
C GLN A 502 41.25 -51.46 -37.60
N GLU A 503 41.62 -52.54 -38.30
CA GLU A 503 41.95 -53.82 -37.66
C GLU A 503 43.35 -53.84 -37.00
N VAL A 504 44.05 -52.69 -36.95
CA VAL A 504 45.48 -52.62 -36.61
C VAL A 504 45.78 -52.05 -35.22
N VAL A 505 44.79 -51.65 -34.47
CA VAL A 505 45.06 -50.95 -33.20
C VAL A 505 45.37 -51.90 -32.03
N THR A 506 45.02 -53.16 -32.13
CA THR A 506 45.28 -54.14 -31.07
C THR A 506 46.76 -54.51 -30.90
N ALA A 507 47.51 -54.56 -31.97
CA ALA A 507 48.95 -54.96 -31.95
C ALA A 507 49.86 -53.85 -31.41
N ILE A 508 49.47 -52.56 -31.50
CA ILE A 508 50.27 -51.43 -31.02
C ILE A 508 50.04 -51.20 -29.51
N ARG A 509 48.85 -51.49 -29.03
CA ARG A 509 48.54 -51.36 -27.58
C ARG A 509 49.17 -52.45 -26.73
N GLU A 510 49.41 -53.62 -27.27
CA GLU A 510 50.11 -54.69 -26.56
C GLU A 510 51.65 -54.49 -26.51
N ALA A 511 52.22 -53.69 -27.40
CA ALA A 511 53.66 -53.41 -27.46
C ALA A 511 54.11 -52.23 -26.56
N GLU A 512 53.17 -51.40 -26.17
CA GLU A 512 53.43 -50.19 -25.28
C GLU A 512 53.02 -50.36 -23.85
N ALA A 513 52.55 -51.50 -23.42
CA ALA A 513 52.27 -51.75 -22.01
C ALA A 513 53.58 -52.03 -21.22
N VAL A 514 54.40 -51.03 -21.07
CA VAL A 514 55.43 -51.05 -20.02
C VAL A 514 54.68 -50.88 -18.69
N PRO A 515 54.83 -51.80 -17.73
CA PRO A 515 54.21 -51.62 -16.45
C PRO A 515 54.85 -50.43 -15.77
N VAL A 516 54.14 -49.34 -15.72
CA VAL A 516 54.49 -48.25 -14.84
C VAL A 516 54.06 -48.69 -13.45
N GLU A 517 55.04 -49.05 -12.61
CA GLU A 517 54.83 -49.19 -11.19
C GLU A 517 54.39 -47.83 -10.62
N ILE A 518 53.08 -47.68 -10.45
CA ILE A 518 52.52 -46.53 -9.75
C ILE A 518 52.72 -46.81 -8.25
N THR A 519 53.77 -46.32 -7.67
CA THR A 519 53.88 -46.16 -6.23
C THR A 519 52.82 -45.12 -5.85
N VAL A 520 51.70 -45.61 -5.32
CA VAL A 520 50.71 -44.77 -4.66
C VAL A 520 51.34 -44.31 -3.35
N PRO A 521 51.56 -43.00 -3.13
CA PRO A 521 51.96 -42.56 -1.81
C PRO A 521 50.76 -42.82 -0.89
N GLU A 522 50.97 -43.49 0.21
CA GLU A 522 50.02 -43.52 1.33
C GLU A 522 49.75 -42.06 1.75
N ALA A 523 48.68 -41.51 1.24
CA ALA A 523 48.19 -40.24 1.71
C ALA A 523 47.30 -40.51 2.92
N ASP A 524 47.85 -40.18 4.06
CA ASP A 524 47.08 -39.95 5.30
C ASP A 524 46.10 -38.77 5.05
N THR A 525 45.05 -39.03 4.38
CA THR A 525 43.95 -38.06 4.18
C THR A 525 42.83 -38.49 5.10
N ASP A 526 42.75 -37.80 6.22
CA ASP A 526 41.60 -37.90 7.10
C ASP A 526 40.36 -37.30 6.41
N TYR A 527 39.49 -38.17 5.95
CA TYR A 527 38.22 -37.78 5.30
C TYR A 527 37.12 -37.41 6.28
N SER A 528 37.39 -37.32 7.59
CA SER A 528 36.39 -37.03 8.63
C SER A 528 35.76 -35.63 8.47
N GLU A 529 36.48 -34.65 7.93
CA GLU A 529 35.92 -33.32 7.62
C GLU A 529 34.87 -33.31 6.50
N TYR A 530 35.02 -34.19 5.49
CA TYR A 530 34.07 -34.25 4.39
C TYR A 530 32.79 -34.98 4.75
N MET A 531 32.82 -35.90 5.70
CA MET A 531 31.63 -36.62 6.16
C MET A 531 30.70 -35.71 6.98
N ASN A 532 31.21 -34.71 7.67
CA ASN A 532 30.42 -33.75 8.41
C ASN A 532 29.64 -32.75 7.51
N VAL A 533 30.18 -32.40 6.35
CA VAL A 533 29.53 -31.50 5.41
C VAL A 533 28.32 -32.17 4.75
N ALA A 534 28.40 -33.46 4.44
CA ALA A 534 27.29 -34.23 3.88
C ALA A 534 26.12 -34.39 4.89
N GLY A 535 26.43 -34.53 6.19
CA GLY A 535 25.43 -34.62 7.25
C GLY A 535 24.66 -33.30 7.45
N VAL A 536 25.33 -32.16 7.36
CA VAL A 536 24.71 -30.83 7.48
C VAL A 536 23.80 -30.50 6.29
N GLN A 537 24.13 -30.97 5.08
CA GLN A 537 23.25 -30.79 3.92
C GLN A 537 22.00 -31.68 3.99
N ALA A 538 22.10 -32.89 4.52
CA ALA A 538 20.94 -33.78 4.70
C ALA A 538 19.96 -33.26 5.77
N ASP A 539 20.45 -32.64 6.83
CA ASP A 539 19.60 -32.00 7.87
C ASP A 539 18.92 -30.71 7.38
N ALA A 540 19.50 -29.99 6.43
CA ALA A 540 18.91 -28.80 5.86
C ALA A 540 17.75 -29.12 4.89
N VAL A 541 17.83 -30.25 4.18
CA VAL A 541 16.78 -30.70 3.23
C VAL A 541 15.58 -31.28 3.97
N ASN A 542 15.74 -31.83 5.17
CA ASN A 542 14.64 -32.38 5.98
C ASN A 542 13.89 -31.32 6.83
N ARG A 543 14.28 -30.04 6.75
CA ARG A 543 13.63 -28.93 7.48
C ARG A 543 12.91 -27.92 6.58
N ILE A 544 12.78 -28.20 5.29
CA ILE A 544 11.94 -27.48 4.34
C ILE A 544 10.74 -28.44 3.98
#